data_98ce8d35ac13761708dbbc31a9d03554
#
_entry.id   98ce8d35ac13761708dbbc31a9d03554
#
_cell.length_a   1.000
_cell.length_b   1.000
_cell.length_c   1.000
_cell.angle_alpha   90.00
_cell.angle_beta   90.00
_cell.angle_gamma   90.00
#
_symmetry.space_group_name_H-M   'P 1'
#
loop_
_entity.id
_entity.type
_entity.pdbx_description
1 polymer ?
#
loop_
_entity_poly.entity_id
_entity_poly.type
_entity_poly.pdbx_seq_one_letter_code
_entity_poly.pdbx_strand_id
1 'polypeptide(L)'
;MNNIERRDQQILYISDDAVFEEQKKCRAILQKLNFMDRADFDGISALVKELFGTSDGAFLNPPFYCDYGSHIHVGKNFFANYNCTIIDVAPVVIGDNCQMAPNVAIYTAGHPVHPATRNTAYEYGIGVTIGHNVWIGGNSVILPGVHIGDNTVIGAGSVVTKDIPAWCVAAGNPCRVIRKITEADRETYCHHIPVDQDALEHMRRMWAESNDSIKYPSAPEK
;
A
#
# COMPACT_ATOMS: atom_id res chain seq x y z
N MET A 1 -15.20 27.39 -2.57
CA MET A 1 -14.41 26.15 -2.54
C MET A 1 -14.33 25.62 -3.97
N ASN A 2 -13.14 25.52 -4.52
CA ASN A 2 -12.90 24.93 -5.84
C ASN A 2 -12.85 23.39 -5.78
N ASN A 3 -12.73 22.70 -6.92
CA ASN A 3 -12.74 21.24 -6.95
C ASN A 3 -11.51 20.60 -6.32
N ILE A 4 -10.34 21.22 -6.39
CA ILE A 4 -9.13 20.78 -5.67
C ILE A 4 -9.37 20.83 -4.16
N GLU A 5 -9.83 21.96 -3.62
CA GLU A 5 -10.14 22.08 -2.20
C GLU A 5 -11.22 21.08 -1.74
N ARG A 6 -12.21 20.79 -2.58
CA ARG A 6 -13.25 19.79 -2.29
C ARG A 6 -12.67 18.37 -2.25
N ARG A 7 -11.85 18.01 -3.25
CA ARG A 7 -11.14 16.73 -3.28
C ARG A 7 -10.29 16.54 -2.04
N ASP A 8 -9.48 17.53 -1.68
CA ASP A 8 -8.57 17.48 -0.54
C ASP A 8 -9.31 17.38 0.81
N GLN A 9 -10.53 17.88 0.87
CA GLN A 9 -11.44 17.69 2.01
C GLN A 9 -12.25 16.39 1.95
N GLN A 10 -11.97 15.52 0.99
CA GLN A 10 -12.64 14.22 0.82
C GLN A 10 -14.16 14.32 0.68
N ILE A 11 -14.65 15.38 0.06
CA ILE A 11 -16.07 15.56 -0.28
C ILE A 11 -16.28 15.48 -1.79
N LEU A 12 -17.53 15.40 -2.22
CA LEU A 12 -17.88 15.32 -3.65
C LEU A 12 -17.26 16.48 -4.45
N TYR A 13 -16.56 16.18 -5.52
CA TYR A 13 -15.93 17.14 -6.42
C TYR A 13 -16.10 16.68 -7.89
N ILE A 14 -15.74 17.54 -8.82
CA ILE A 14 -15.71 17.23 -10.26
C ILE A 14 -14.26 17.39 -10.75
N SER A 15 -13.76 16.43 -11.51
CA SER A 15 -12.46 16.53 -12.17
C SER A 15 -12.53 17.55 -13.30
N ASP A 16 -12.16 18.79 -12.98
CA ASP A 16 -12.04 19.91 -13.94
C ASP A 16 -10.61 20.06 -14.48
N ASP A 17 -10.40 21.07 -15.31
CA ASP A 17 -9.08 21.32 -15.93
C ASP A 17 -7.96 21.49 -14.89
N ALA A 18 -8.24 22.09 -13.73
CA ALA A 18 -7.25 22.30 -12.68
C ALA A 18 -6.82 20.96 -12.05
N VAL A 19 -7.77 20.07 -11.82
CA VAL A 19 -7.52 18.69 -11.35
C VAL A 19 -6.73 17.90 -12.38
N PHE A 20 -7.09 17.99 -13.67
CA PHE A 20 -6.36 17.31 -14.75
C PHE A 20 -4.92 17.81 -14.92
N GLU A 21 -4.63 19.08 -14.65
CA GLU A 21 -3.25 19.59 -14.71
C GLU A 21 -2.34 18.94 -13.66
N GLU A 22 -2.85 18.63 -12.48
CA GLU A 22 -2.10 17.87 -11.47
C GLU A 22 -1.84 16.42 -11.93
N GLN A 23 -2.85 15.74 -12.49
CA GLN A 23 -2.69 14.40 -13.03
C GLN A 23 -1.70 14.34 -14.21
N LYS A 24 -1.64 15.36 -15.05
CA LYS A 24 -0.66 15.42 -16.15
C LYS A 24 0.78 15.37 -15.65
N LYS A 25 1.09 16.05 -14.54
CA LYS A 25 2.43 16.00 -13.91
C LYS A 25 2.79 14.58 -13.50
N CYS A 26 1.88 13.90 -12.81
CA CYS A 26 2.04 12.50 -12.42
C CYS A 26 2.27 11.60 -13.64
N ARG A 27 1.45 11.72 -14.67
CA ARG A 27 1.56 10.92 -15.90
C ARG A 27 2.90 11.10 -16.61
N ALA A 28 3.48 12.30 -16.57
CA ALA A 28 4.79 12.54 -17.16
C ALA A 28 5.92 11.81 -16.41
N ILE A 29 5.83 11.71 -15.08
CA ILE A 29 6.79 10.95 -14.26
C ILE A 29 6.57 9.44 -14.49
N LEU A 30 5.33 8.96 -14.46
CA LEU A 30 4.99 7.56 -14.72
C LEU A 30 5.43 7.11 -16.12
N GLN A 31 5.34 7.96 -17.14
CA GLN A 31 5.85 7.67 -18.47
C GLN A 31 7.36 7.36 -18.42
N LYS A 32 8.15 8.18 -17.73
CA LYS A 32 9.59 7.92 -17.57
C LYS A 32 9.84 6.63 -16.79
N LEU A 33 9.19 6.47 -15.64
CA LEU A 33 9.37 5.34 -14.75
C LEU A 33 9.02 4.00 -15.43
N ASN A 34 7.89 3.93 -16.12
CA ASN A 34 7.39 2.67 -16.67
C ASN A 34 8.12 2.20 -17.94
N PHE A 35 8.85 3.10 -18.61
CA PHE A 35 9.60 2.79 -19.83
C PHE A 35 11.12 2.88 -19.69
N MET A 36 11.64 3.12 -18.46
CA MET A 36 13.07 3.15 -18.21
C MET A 36 13.68 1.73 -18.20
N ASP A 37 15.00 1.66 -18.21
CA ASP A 37 15.72 0.41 -17.97
C ASP A 37 15.42 -0.11 -16.56
N ARG A 38 14.87 -1.31 -16.47
CA ARG A 38 14.50 -1.94 -15.19
C ARG A 38 15.71 -2.36 -14.34
N ALA A 39 16.91 -2.37 -14.90
CA ALA A 39 18.14 -2.60 -14.18
C ALA A 39 18.75 -1.32 -13.57
N ASP A 40 18.22 -0.16 -13.91
CA ASP A 40 18.62 1.13 -13.31
C ASP A 40 17.88 1.37 -11.98
N PHE A 41 18.30 0.66 -10.92
CA PHE A 41 17.68 0.76 -9.60
C PHE A 41 17.79 2.15 -8.97
N ASP A 42 18.89 2.86 -9.20
CA ASP A 42 19.10 4.23 -8.71
C ASP A 42 18.14 5.20 -9.41
N GLY A 43 18.00 5.08 -10.73
CA GLY A 43 17.06 5.88 -11.51
C GLY A 43 15.61 5.61 -11.12
N ILE A 44 15.23 4.35 -10.88
CA ILE A 44 13.89 3.99 -10.36
C ILE A 44 13.66 4.68 -9.02
N SER A 45 14.58 4.54 -8.07
CA SER A 45 14.45 5.14 -6.74
C SER A 45 14.33 6.66 -6.78
N ALA A 46 15.08 7.32 -7.67
CA ALA A 46 15.02 8.77 -7.88
C ALA A 46 13.63 9.20 -8.39
N LEU A 47 13.07 8.49 -9.38
CA LEU A 47 11.73 8.79 -9.92
C LEU A 47 10.62 8.49 -8.91
N VAL A 48 10.75 7.45 -8.08
CA VAL A 48 9.80 7.17 -6.98
C VAL A 48 9.80 8.31 -5.96
N LYS A 49 10.98 8.85 -5.63
CA LYS A 49 11.10 10.00 -4.74
C LYS A 49 10.50 11.29 -5.33
N GLU A 50 10.58 11.46 -6.65
CA GLU A 50 9.92 12.57 -7.36
C GLU A 50 8.40 12.40 -7.42
N LEU A 51 7.93 11.15 -7.57
CA LEU A 51 6.52 10.81 -7.76
C LEU A 51 5.72 10.89 -6.47
N PHE A 52 6.24 10.33 -5.36
CA PHE A 52 5.50 10.22 -4.11
C PHE A 52 5.56 11.49 -3.27
N GLY A 53 4.49 11.77 -2.53
CA GLY A 53 4.43 12.89 -1.59
C GLY A 53 5.50 12.78 -0.50
N THR A 54 5.70 11.57 0.05
CA THR A 54 6.84 11.24 0.92
C THR A 54 7.29 9.81 0.69
N SER A 55 8.62 9.60 0.71
CA SER A 55 9.22 8.26 0.67
C SER A 55 10.60 8.28 1.30
N ASP A 56 10.98 7.19 1.99
CA ASP A 56 12.30 7.01 2.59
C ASP A 56 12.81 5.59 2.28
N GLY A 57 13.67 5.48 1.28
CA GLY A 57 14.17 4.20 0.80
C GLY A 57 13.11 3.32 0.12
N ALA A 58 12.07 3.92 -0.43
CA ALA A 58 11.03 3.21 -1.16
C ALA A 58 11.56 2.71 -2.50
N PHE A 59 11.17 1.49 -2.86
CA PHE A 59 11.46 0.91 -4.17
C PHE A 59 10.22 0.24 -4.76
N LEU A 60 10.06 0.33 -6.07
CA LEU A 60 9.03 -0.40 -6.78
C LEU A 60 9.55 -1.00 -8.08
N ASN A 61 8.94 -2.10 -8.49
CA ASN A 61 9.18 -2.71 -9.80
C ASN A 61 8.19 -2.15 -10.83
N PRO A 62 8.63 -1.41 -11.85
CA PRO A 62 7.76 -0.95 -12.92
C PRO A 62 7.17 -2.14 -13.73
N PRO A 63 5.95 -1.98 -14.32
CA PRO A 63 5.17 -0.76 -14.31
C PRO A 63 4.39 -0.54 -13.00
N PHE A 64 4.16 0.74 -12.68
CA PHE A 64 3.35 1.21 -11.56
C PHE A 64 2.37 2.26 -12.04
N TYR A 65 1.20 2.37 -11.42
CA TYR A 65 0.15 3.31 -11.83
C TYR A 65 -0.44 4.05 -10.64
N CYS A 66 -0.64 5.35 -10.77
CA CYS A 66 -1.36 6.19 -9.83
C CYS A 66 -1.93 7.43 -10.55
N ASP A 67 -2.79 8.20 -9.86
CA ASP A 67 -3.42 9.39 -10.44
C ASP A 67 -2.59 10.65 -10.20
N TYR A 68 -2.08 10.83 -9.00
CA TYR A 68 -1.34 12.03 -8.58
C TYR A 68 0.08 11.72 -8.11
N GLY A 69 0.30 10.58 -7.47
CA GLY A 69 1.54 10.21 -6.81
C GLY A 69 1.82 11.02 -5.55
N SER A 70 1.58 12.33 -5.60
CA SER A 70 1.80 13.25 -4.48
C SER A 70 0.93 12.98 -3.25
N HIS A 71 -0.15 12.22 -3.38
CA HIS A 71 -1.00 11.79 -2.26
C HIS A 71 -0.57 10.44 -1.67
N ILE A 72 0.49 9.83 -2.21
CA ILE A 72 1.05 8.57 -1.70
C ILE A 72 2.20 8.91 -0.74
N HIS A 73 2.05 8.49 0.50
CA HIS A 73 3.02 8.68 1.56
C HIS A 73 3.46 7.33 2.10
N VAL A 74 4.73 6.97 1.92
CA VAL A 74 5.26 5.69 2.37
C VAL A 74 6.42 5.88 3.33
N GLY A 75 6.51 4.99 4.31
CA GLY A 75 7.60 4.94 5.27
C GLY A 75 8.85 4.26 4.72
N LYS A 76 9.79 3.95 5.64
CA LYS A 76 11.07 3.32 5.31
C LYS A 76 10.88 1.93 4.72
N ASN A 77 11.77 1.56 3.80
CA ASN A 77 11.83 0.22 3.22
C ASN A 77 10.52 -0.26 2.58
N PHE A 78 9.69 0.66 2.09
CA PHE A 78 8.50 0.28 1.32
C PHE A 78 8.91 -0.40 0.01
N PHE A 79 8.25 -1.51 -0.30
CA PHE A 79 8.43 -2.23 -1.55
C PHE A 79 7.11 -2.50 -2.25
N ALA A 80 7.00 -2.17 -3.54
CA ALA A 80 5.90 -2.58 -4.39
C ALA A 80 6.40 -3.42 -5.58
N ASN A 81 5.81 -4.58 -5.78
CA ASN A 81 6.13 -5.45 -6.89
C ASN A 81 5.42 -5.01 -8.19
N TYR A 82 5.59 -5.76 -9.27
CA TYR A 82 5.09 -5.42 -10.61
C TYR A 82 3.58 -5.16 -10.66
N ASN A 83 3.17 -4.22 -11.52
CA ASN A 83 1.78 -3.90 -11.83
C ASN A 83 0.94 -3.43 -10.63
N CYS A 84 1.56 -2.89 -9.59
CA CYS A 84 0.79 -2.30 -8.52
C CYS A 84 0.13 -1.00 -8.97
N THR A 85 -1.09 -0.77 -8.48
CA THR A 85 -1.90 0.41 -8.82
C THR A 85 -2.39 1.08 -7.54
N ILE A 86 -2.16 2.38 -7.39
CA ILE A 86 -2.71 3.17 -6.30
C ILE A 86 -3.49 4.34 -6.89
N ILE A 87 -4.83 4.26 -6.85
CA ILE A 87 -5.68 5.37 -7.27
C ILE A 87 -5.81 6.34 -6.09
N ASP A 88 -4.92 7.31 -6.06
CA ASP A 88 -4.66 8.20 -4.94
C ASP A 88 -5.40 9.55 -5.04
N VAL A 89 -6.71 9.49 -5.29
CA VAL A 89 -7.57 10.69 -5.25
C VAL A 89 -7.60 11.31 -3.86
N ALA A 90 -7.55 10.49 -2.81
CA ALA A 90 -7.34 10.90 -1.42
C ALA A 90 -6.03 10.30 -0.88
N PRO A 91 -5.51 10.78 0.27
CA PRO A 91 -4.24 10.32 0.80
C PRO A 91 -4.18 8.80 1.03
N VAL A 92 -3.08 8.18 0.61
CA VAL A 92 -2.70 6.81 0.93
C VAL A 92 -1.44 6.86 1.79
N VAL A 93 -1.58 6.46 3.05
CA VAL A 93 -0.49 6.48 4.03
C VAL A 93 -0.10 5.06 4.37
N ILE A 94 1.15 4.70 4.14
CA ILE A 94 1.70 3.35 4.36
C ILE A 94 2.91 3.46 5.29
N GLY A 95 2.92 2.67 6.35
CA GLY A 95 4.01 2.66 7.33
C GLY A 95 5.30 2.02 6.83
N ASP A 96 6.26 1.87 7.74
CA ASP A 96 7.59 1.31 7.45
C ASP A 96 7.52 -0.20 7.15
N ASN A 97 8.49 -0.69 6.37
CA ASN A 97 8.70 -2.12 6.05
C ASN A 97 7.49 -2.82 5.40
N CYS A 98 6.65 -2.08 4.69
CA CYS A 98 5.50 -2.66 4.02
C CYS A 98 5.86 -3.20 2.64
N GLN A 99 5.24 -4.31 2.28
CA GLN A 99 5.49 -5.00 1.03
C GLN A 99 4.19 -5.28 0.29
N MET A 100 4.13 -4.88 -0.97
CA MET A 100 3.03 -5.18 -1.88
C MET A 100 3.52 -6.19 -2.93
N ALA A 101 2.86 -7.34 -3.01
CA ALA A 101 3.11 -8.34 -4.04
C ALA A 101 2.54 -7.88 -5.41
N PRO A 102 2.79 -8.63 -6.51
CA PRO A 102 2.33 -8.20 -7.84
C PRO A 102 0.81 -7.98 -7.93
N ASN A 103 0.42 -7.00 -8.74
CA ASN A 103 -0.97 -6.66 -9.05
C ASN A 103 -1.81 -6.24 -7.82
N VAL A 104 -1.19 -5.77 -6.74
CA VAL A 104 -1.93 -5.17 -5.63
C VAL A 104 -2.51 -3.84 -6.06
N ALA A 105 -3.79 -3.61 -5.72
CA ALA A 105 -4.48 -2.37 -6.00
C ALA A 105 -5.00 -1.71 -4.72
N ILE A 106 -4.78 -0.40 -4.58
CA ILE A 106 -5.33 0.43 -3.51
C ILE A 106 -6.17 1.51 -4.17
N TYR A 107 -7.45 1.58 -3.82
CA TYR A 107 -8.37 2.55 -4.39
C TYR A 107 -8.90 3.48 -3.30
N THR A 108 -8.71 4.77 -3.49
CA THR A 108 -9.32 5.80 -2.64
C THR A 108 -10.52 6.46 -3.31
N ALA A 109 -10.65 6.30 -4.64
CA ALA A 109 -11.69 6.92 -5.44
C ALA A 109 -13.01 6.14 -5.40
N GLY A 110 -14.12 6.87 -5.47
CA GLY A 110 -15.46 6.32 -5.61
C GLY A 110 -16.43 7.29 -6.28
N HIS A 111 -17.55 6.73 -6.72
CA HIS A 111 -18.63 7.49 -7.33
C HIS A 111 -19.94 7.26 -6.59
N PRO A 112 -20.89 8.24 -6.60
CA PRO A 112 -22.22 8.04 -6.05
C PRO A 112 -22.90 6.81 -6.65
N VAL A 113 -23.54 6.02 -5.80
CA VAL A 113 -24.18 4.75 -6.22
C VAL A 113 -25.37 5.02 -7.15
N HIS A 114 -26.19 6.05 -6.82
CA HIS A 114 -27.36 6.37 -7.62
C HIS A 114 -26.97 6.99 -8.97
N PRO A 115 -27.45 6.47 -10.11
CA PRO A 115 -27.03 6.90 -11.43
C PRO A 115 -27.34 8.37 -11.71
N ALA A 116 -28.45 8.92 -11.22
CA ALA A 116 -28.77 10.32 -11.40
C ALA A 116 -27.74 11.26 -10.75
N THR A 117 -27.11 10.84 -9.64
CA THR A 117 -26.04 11.60 -9.01
C THR A 117 -24.69 11.31 -9.68
N ARG A 118 -24.39 10.03 -9.95
CA ARG A 118 -23.11 9.63 -10.60
C ARG A 118 -22.94 10.27 -11.98
N ASN A 119 -24.02 10.33 -12.78
CA ASN A 119 -23.97 10.88 -14.14
C ASN A 119 -23.82 12.40 -14.19
N THR A 120 -23.77 13.09 -13.03
CA THR A 120 -23.41 14.51 -12.94
C THR A 120 -21.89 14.73 -12.85
N ALA A 121 -21.09 13.67 -13.09
CA ALA A 121 -19.63 13.65 -13.01
C ALA A 121 -19.02 13.91 -11.61
N TYR A 122 -19.85 13.90 -10.56
CA TYR A 122 -19.30 13.94 -9.19
C TYR A 122 -18.65 12.62 -8.80
N GLU A 123 -17.50 12.75 -8.14
CA GLU A 123 -16.75 11.67 -7.54
C GLU A 123 -16.26 12.08 -6.15
N TYR A 124 -15.70 11.16 -5.40
CA TYR A 124 -15.12 11.41 -4.09
C TYR A 124 -13.86 10.57 -3.86
N GLY A 125 -13.01 11.01 -2.94
CA GLY A 125 -11.90 10.22 -2.44
C GLY A 125 -12.03 10.01 -0.93
N ILE A 126 -11.78 8.79 -0.45
CA ILE A 126 -11.64 8.49 0.98
C ILE A 126 -10.30 7.81 1.20
N GLY A 127 -9.46 8.38 2.06
CA GLY A 127 -8.09 7.93 2.28
C GLY A 127 -7.98 6.50 2.80
N VAL A 128 -6.84 5.87 2.54
CA VAL A 128 -6.49 4.54 3.03
C VAL A 128 -5.25 4.65 3.91
N THR A 129 -5.26 3.95 5.04
CA THR A 129 -4.10 3.90 5.93
C THR A 129 -3.66 2.45 6.15
N ILE A 130 -2.36 2.19 5.99
CA ILE A 130 -1.74 0.89 6.21
C ILE A 130 -0.62 1.09 7.23
N GLY A 131 -0.63 0.32 8.30
CA GLY A 131 0.36 0.40 9.37
C GLY A 131 1.74 -0.11 8.96
N HIS A 132 2.60 -0.36 9.94
CA HIS A 132 3.96 -0.86 9.75
C HIS A 132 3.99 -2.37 9.54
N ASN A 133 5.03 -2.87 8.83
CA ASN A 133 5.30 -4.31 8.65
C ASN A 133 4.11 -5.08 8.03
N VAL A 134 3.37 -4.46 7.12
CA VAL A 134 2.23 -5.10 6.45
C VAL A 134 2.69 -5.76 5.15
N TRP A 135 2.33 -7.03 4.98
CA TRP A 135 2.50 -7.72 3.72
C TRP A 135 1.17 -7.94 3.03
N ILE A 136 1.04 -7.41 1.81
CA ILE A 136 -0.18 -7.55 0.99
C ILE A 136 0.11 -8.52 -0.14
N GLY A 137 -0.56 -9.67 -0.11
CA GLY A 137 -0.46 -10.73 -1.11
C GLY A 137 -1.01 -10.30 -2.48
N GLY A 138 -0.48 -10.89 -3.53
CA GLY A 138 -0.76 -10.50 -4.91
C GLY A 138 -2.23 -10.56 -5.31
N ASN A 139 -2.62 -9.73 -6.26
CA ASN A 139 -4.00 -9.57 -6.74
C ASN A 139 -5.01 -9.14 -5.65
N SER A 140 -4.54 -8.58 -4.54
CA SER A 140 -5.43 -8.02 -3.51
C SER A 140 -5.88 -6.62 -3.87
N VAL A 141 -7.10 -6.27 -3.45
CA VAL A 141 -7.70 -4.95 -3.64
C VAL A 141 -8.08 -4.36 -2.29
N ILE A 142 -7.61 -3.15 -2.01
CA ILE A 142 -7.94 -2.38 -0.81
C ILE A 142 -8.92 -1.27 -1.21
N LEU A 143 -10.08 -1.22 -0.57
CA LEU A 143 -11.15 -0.27 -0.91
C LEU A 143 -11.03 1.04 -0.13
N PRO A 144 -11.71 2.12 -0.61
CA PRO A 144 -11.67 3.43 0.03
C PRO A 144 -12.04 3.39 1.52
N GLY A 145 -11.32 4.17 2.32
CA GLY A 145 -11.59 4.35 3.75
C GLY A 145 -11.09 3.22 4.66
N VAL A 146 -10.41 2.19 4.09
CA VAL A 146 -9.91 1.06 4.88
C VAL A 146 -8.67 1.44 5.69
N HIS A 147 -8.63 0.96 6.93
CA HIS A 147 -7.44 0.95 7.77
C HIS A 147 -6.94 -0.49 8.00
N ILE A 148 -5.65 -0.74 7.74
CA ILE A 148 -4.98 -2.03 8.03
C ILE A 148 -3.96 -1.77 9.15
N GLY A 149 -4.12 -2.48 10.27
CA GLY A 149 -3.24 -2.35 11.42
C GLY A 149 -1.84 -2.97 11.20
N ASP A 150 -0.91 -2.63 12.08
CA ASP A 150 0.49 -3.06 12.02
C ASP A 150 0.64 -4.58 12.04
N ASN A 151 1.76 -5.06 11.49
CA ASN A 151 2.18 -6.46 11.60
C ASN A 151 1.11 -7.43 11.04
N THR A 152 0.45 -7.06 9.95
CA THR A 152 -0.67 -7.79 9.37
C THR A 152 -0.28 -8.36 8.01
N VAL A 153 -0.81 -9.53 7.71
CA VAL A 153 -0.70 -10.18 6.39
C VAL A 153 -2.06 -10.24 5.73
N ILE A 154 -2.16 -9.70 4.53
CA ILE A 154 -3.31 -9.86 3.64
C ILE A 154 -3.01 -10.96 2.63
N GLY A 155 -3.75 -12.05 2.66
CA GLY A 155 -3.59 -13.17 1.72
C GLY A 155 -3.94 -12.77 0.29
N ALA A 156 -3.28 -13.42 -0.67
CA ALA A 156 -3.46 -13.13 -2.11
C ALA A 156 -4.92 -13.26 -2.56
N GLY A 157 -5.34 -12.44 -3.54
CA GLY A 157 -6.69 -12.43 -4.09
C GLY A 157 -7.75 -11.85 -3.16
N SER A 158 -7.37 -11.14 -2.10
CA SER A 158 -8.30 -10.57 -1.13
C SER A 158 -8.94 -9.28 -1.62
N VAL A 159 -10.20 -9.05 -1.21
CA VAL A 159 -10.88 -7.75 -1.36
C VAL A 159 -11.17 -7.19 0.03
N VAL A 160 -10.35 -6.23 0.46
CA VAL A 160 -10.45 -5.62 1.79
C VAL A 160 -11.47 -4.49 1.75
N THR A 161 -12.62 -4.74 2.35
CA THR A 161 -13.80 -3.85 2.36
C THR A 161 -14.06 -3.20 3.70
N LYS A 162 -13.29 -3.55 4.74
CA LYS A 162 -13.41 -3.08 6.13
C LYS A 162 -12.04 -3.09 6.77
N ASP A 163 -11.90 -2.38 7.87
CA ASP A 163 -10.68 -2.34 8.66
C ASP A 163 -10.23 -3.72 9.10
N ILE A 164 -8.90 -3.90 9.09
CA ILE A 164 -8.25 -5.13 9.53
C ILE A 164 -7.39 -4.79 10.75
N PRO A 165 -7.58 -5.48 11.88
CA PRO A 165 -6.79 -5.23 13.08
C PRO A 165 -5.33 -5.63 12.90
N ALA A 166 -4.46 -5.09 13.77
CA ALA A 166 -3.06 -5.47 13.82
C ALA A 166 -2.85 -6.94 14.23
N TRP A 167 -1.69 -7.48 13.89
CA TRP A 167 -1.25 -8.81 14.31
C TRP A 167 -2.17 -9.94 13.85
N CYS A 168 -2.57 -9.92 12.60
CA CYS A 168 -3.40 -10.99 12.07
C CYS A 168 -3.06 -11.36 10.62
N VAL A 169 -3.49 -12.53 10.23
CA VAL A 169 -3.61 -12.96 8.84
C VAL A 169 -5.08 -12.82 8.46
N ALA A 170 -5.34 -12.06 7.40
CA ALA A 170 -6.68 -11.88 6.84
C ALA A 170 -6.68 -12.23 5.36
N ALA A 171 -7.76 -12.83 4.85
CA ALA A 171 -7.86 -13.15 3.42
C ALA A 171 -9.32 -13.30 2.96
N GLY A 172 -9.49 -13.39 1.65
CA GLY A 172 -10.76 -13.73 0.99
C GLY A 172 -11.47 -12.52 0.36
N ASN A 173 -12.62 -12.81 -0.24
CA ASN A 173 -13.53 -11.82 -0.82
C ASN A 173 -14.96 -12.05 -0.33
N PRO A 174 -15.49 -11.19 0.55
CA PRO A 174 -14.81 -10.10 1.23
C PRO A 174 -13.74 -10.59 2.23
N CYS A 175 -12.66 -9.84 2.39
CA CYS A 175 -11.55 -10.18 3.29
C CYS A 175 -12.01 -10.25 4.75
N ARG A 176 -11.54 -11.28 5.47
CA ARG A 176 -11.83 -11.51 6.89
C ARG A 176 -10.57 -11.97 7.61
N VAL A 177 -10.46 -11.64 8.89
CA VAL A 177 -9.43 -12.21 9.77
C VAL A 177 -9.59 -13.72 9.83
N ILE A 178 -8.50 -14.44 9.53
CA ILE A 178 -8.43 -15.90 9.59
C ILE A 178 -7.85 -16.35 10.93
N ARG A 179 -6.76 -15.70 11.36
CA ARG A 179 -6.06 -16.00 12.61
C ARG A 179 -5.20 -14.85 13.09
N LYS A 180 -4.79 -14.91 14.33
CA LYS A 180 -3.72 -14.04 14.87
C LYS A 180 -2.36 -14.53 14.41
N ILE A 181 -1.41 -13.60 14.35
CA ILE A 181 0.03 -13.88 14.25
C ILE A 181 0.57 -14.00 15.66
N THR A 182 1.41 -15.00 15.90
CA THR A 182 2.00 -15.32 17.21
C THR A 182 3.51 -15.50 17.11
N GLU A 183 4.21 -15.59 18.24
CA GLU A 183 5.66 -15.84 18.25
C GLU A 183 6.05 -17.16 17.56
N ALA A 184 5.17 -18.16 17.56
CA ALA A 184 5.41 -19.41 16.84
C ALA A 184 5.57 -19.23 15.32
N ASP A 185 5.01 -18.15 14.74
CA ASP A 185 5.16 -17.82 13.33
C ASP A 185 6.60 -17.40 12.95
N ARG A 186 7.50 -17.13 13.93
CA ARG A 186 8.91 -16.85 13.67
C ARG A 186 9.70 -18.07 13.23
N GLU A 187 9.25 -19.26 13.59
CA GLU A 187 10.00 -20.51 13.43
C GLU A 187 9.49 -21.36 12.24
N THR A 188 8.47 -20.85 11.54
CA THR A 188 7.87 -21.55 10.40
C THR A 188 7.58 -20.60 9.24
N TYR A 189 7.50 -21.15 8.05
CA TYR A 189 7.03 -20.47 6.84
C TYR A 189 6.12 -21.39 6.02
N CYS A 190 5.43 -20.89 5.04
CA CYS A 190 4.60 -21.60 4.07
C CYS A 190 4.05 -22.95 4.54
N HIS A 191 2.80 -23.00 5.01
CA HIS A 191 2.15 -24.20 5.53
C HIS A 191 2.88 -24.90 6.69
N HIS A 192 3.47 -24.10 7.58
CA HIS A 192 4.18 -24.58 8.78
C HIS A 192 5.48 -25.36 8.48
N ILE A 193 6.13 -25.13 7.35
CA ILE A 193 7.47 -25.66 7.12
C ILE A 193 8.43 -25.04 8.15
N PRO A 194 9.20 -25.84 8.90
CA PRO A 194 10.16 -25.29 9.84
C PRO A 194 11.26 -24.49 9.14
N VAL A 195 11.67 -23.38 9.75
CA VAL A 195 12.88 -22.67 9.33
C VAL A 195 14.08 -23.54 9.68
N ASP A 196 15.03 -23.68 8.76
CA ASP A 196 16.26 -24.44 9.03
C ASP A 196 17.11 -23.77 10.11
N GLN A 197 17.97 -24.55 10.79
CA GLN A 197 18.70 -24.08 11.95
C GLN A 197 19.64 -22.91 11.66
N ASP A 198 20.33 -22.93 10.51
CA ASP A 198 21.29 -21.89 10.15
C ASP A 198 20.56 -20.55 9.93
N ALA A 199 19.44 -20.58 9.21
CA ALA A 199 18.60 -19.40 8.97
C ALA A 199 17.99 -18.89 10.29
N LEU A 200 17.51 -19.79 11.16
CA LEU A 200 16.91 -19.43 12.44
C LEU A 200 17.92 -18.78 13.38
N GLU A 201 19.14 -19.30 13.47
CA GLU A 201 20.23 -18.72 14.25
C GLU A 201 20.63 -17.34 13.71
N HIS A 202 20.70 -17.20 12.38
CA HIS A 202 20.94 -15.90 11.76
C HIS A 202 19.85 -14.88 12.09
N MET A 203 18.58 -15.25 11.93
CA MET A 203 17.44 -14.40 12.27
C MET A 203 17.45 -14.01 13.76
N ARG A 204 17.70 -14.96 14.66
CA ARG A 204 17.78 -14.70 16.11
C ARG A 204 18.86 -13.69 16.46
N ARG A 205 20.04 -13.78 15.82
CA ARG A 205 21.09 -12.76 15.99
C ARG A 205 20.61 -11.39 15.51
N MET A 206 20.02 -11.32 14.32
CA MET A 206 19.49 -10.06 13.81
C MET A 206 18.42 -9.46 14.71
N TRP A 207 17.54 -10.29 15.29
CA TRP A 207 16.52 -9.81 16.24
C TRP A 207 17.15 -9.28 17.55
N ALA A 208 18.19 -9.96 18.05
CA ALA A 208 18.86 -9.57 19.29
C ALA A 208 19.73 -8.31 19.14
N GLU A 209 20.35 -8.13 17.98
CA GLU A 209 21.24 -7.01 17.68
C GLU A 209 20.49 -5.75 17.20
N SER A 210 19.23 -5.89 16.77
CA SER A 210 18.44 -4.77 16.27
C SER A 210 17.82 -3.97 17.41
N ASN A 211 18.01 -2.64 17.33
CA ASN A 211 17.26 -1.68 18.15
C ASN A 211 15.96 -1.22 17.47
N ASP A 212 15.64 -1.77 16.30
CA ASP A 212 14.47 -1.39 15.50
C ASP A 212 13.27 -2.29 15.85
N SER A 213 12.49 -1.87 16.84
CA SER A 213 11.28 -2.58 17.27
C SER A 213 10.17 -2.63 16.19
N ILE A 214 10.21 -1.72 15.21
CA ILE A 214 9.28 -1.74 14.08
C ILE A 214 9.68 -2.84 13.10
N LYS A 215 10.98 -3.08 12.91
CA LYS A 215 11.51 -4.10 12.00
C LYS A 215 11.36 -5.52 12.57
N TYR A 216 11.60 -5.69 13.88
CA TYR A 216 11.53 -7.00 14.55
C TYR A 216 10.60 -6.97 15.77
N PRO A 217 9.33 -6.63 15.57
CA PRO A 217 8.38 -6.54 16.67
C PRO A 217 8.05 -7.92 17.25
N SER A 218 7.72 -7.95 18.53
CA SER A 218 7.20 -9.16 19.19
C SER A 218 5.69 -9.21 19.08
N ALA A 219 5.14 -10.41 18.83
CA ALA A 219 3.70 -10.60 18.84
C ALA A 219 3.13 -10.43 20.26
N PRO A 220 1.90 -9.88 20.41
CA PRO A 220 1.29 -9.75 21.71
C PRO A 220 1.08 -11.13 22.36
N GLU A 221 1.25 -11.17 23.68
CA GLU A 221 0.84 -12.33 24.47
C GLU A 221 -0.68 -12.56 24.32
N LYS A 222 -1.12 -13.82 24.37
CA LYS A 222 -2.50 -14.22 24.07
C LYS A 222 -3.51 -13.63 25.02
#